data_51ee70266e8ee2a931c53e5929ccc294
#
_entry.id   51ee70266e8ee2a931c53e5929ccc294
#
_cell.length_a   1.000
_cell.length_b   1.000
_cell.length_c   1.000
_cell.angle_alpha   90.00
_cell.angle_beta   90.00
_cell.angle_gamma   90.00
#
_symmetry.space_group_name_H-M   'P 1'
#
loop_
_entity.id
_entity.type
_entity.pdbx_description
1 polymer ?
#
loop_
_entity_poly.entity_id
_entity_poly.type
_entity_poly.pdbx_seq_one_letter_code
_entity_poly.pdbx_strand_id
1 'polypeptide(L)'
;MLVELTIIMPKAILSGNHTGASSSNQKIRKFLLHELVSNGWEISSTYGDQKITLSNIEEKVRGTDAFVFMPNAQLEDIFYAVSIFVGYQTLDPHLKGKPAVVLNSDGSWSPMFELLDQLELFGTIRQSYRKFLLHATEPVEAIANLSYAATVGVPDSGREKIISDPTESFETPTPTDIKSKVCVFCSASTNAEDYIEDGYALGKLLATHNFGCVSGAGTTGVMGSVVRGSVEAGGWTAGSNVPHIIEIE
;
A
#
# COMPACT_ATOMS: atom_id res chain seq x y z
N MET A 1 -9.65 11.10 44.34
CA MET A 1 -8.94 11.46 43.11
C MET A 1 -9.74 10.87 41.96
N LEU A 2 -10.61 11.66 41.32
CA LEU A 2 -11.37 11.24 40.13
C LEU A 2 -10.39 11.19 38.96
N VAL A 3 -10.14 10.01 38.45
CA VAL A 3 -9.42 9.85 37.16
C VAL A 3 -10.43 10.24 36.10
N GLU A 4 -10.27 11.41 35.48
CA GLU A 4 -10.99 11.76 34.26
C GLU A 4 -10.54 10.79 33.18
N LEU A 5 -11.41 9.84 32.85
CA LEU A 5 -11.28 9.01 31.67
C LEU A 5 -11.54 9.89 30.46
N THR A 6 -10.49 10.42 29.86
CA THR A 6 -10.58 11.06 28.55
C THR A 6 -10.92 9.97 27.54
N ILE A 7 -12.17 9.92 27.09
CA ILE A 7 -12.60 9.06 26.00
C ILE A 7 -12.00 9.66 24.72
N ILE A 8 -10.94 9.03 24.21
CA ILE A 8 -10.38 9.39 22.91
C ILE A 8 -11.29 8.75 21.85
N MET A 9 -12.01 9.56 21.11
CA MET A 9 -12.82 9.09 19.97
C MET A 9 -11.88 8.66 18.83
N PRO A 10 -12.13 7.48 18.22
CA PRO A 10 -11.35 7.05 17.08
C PRO A 10 -11.62 7.96 15.87
N LYS A 11 -10.59 8.16 15.05
CA LYS A 11 -10.61 9.03 13.87
C LYS A 11 -10.73 8.22 12.60
N ALA A 12 -11.68 8.57 11.74
CA ALA A 12 -11.78 8.00 10.41
C ALA A 12 -11.59 9.08 9.33
N ILE A 13 -10.85 8.75 8.27
CA ILE A 13 -10.81 9.56 7.06
C ILE A 13 -11.89 9.06 6.12
N LEU A 14 -12.77 9.97 5.70
CA LEU A 14 -13.72 9.75 4.62
C LEU A 14 -13.16 10.38 3.34
N SER A 15 -12.58 9.55 2.47
CA SER A 15 -12.00 9.96 1.19
C SER A 15 -13.07 10.07 0.10
N GLY A 16 -12.87 10.97 -0.84
CA GLY A 16 -13.82 11.28 -1.91
C GLY A 16 -14.80 12.37 -1.53
N ASN A 17 -15.50 12.91 -2.44
CA ASN A 17 -16.40 14.06 -2.45
C ASN A 17 -15.81 15.23 -3.24
N HIS A 18 -15.66 15.00 -4.51
CA HIS A 18 -15.15 16.00 -5.43
C HIS A 18 -16.25 17.01 -5.79
N THR A 19 -15.85 18.22 -6.08
CA THR A 19 -16.74 19.26 -6.62
C THR A 19 -17.43 18.72 -7.87
N GLY A 20 -18.76 18.68 -7.87
CA GLY A 20 -19.56 18.08 -8.94
C GLY A 20 -20.04 16.65 -8.68
N ALA A 21 -19.85 16.12 -7.47
CA ALA A 21 -20.41 14.82 -7.10
C ALA A 21 -21.92 14.77 -7.36
N SER A 22 -22.41 13.63 -7.88
CA SER A 22 -23.82 13.41 -8.13
C SER A 22 -24.66 13.59 -6.85
N SER A 23 -25.94 13.88 -7.00
CA SER A 23 -26.86 13.98 -5.86
C SER A 23 -26.93 12.67 -5.06
N SER A 24 -26.69 11.52 -5.70
CA SER A 24 -26.60 10.21 -5.07
C SER A 24 -25.38 10.13 -4.14
N ASN A 25 -24.20 10.49 -4.62
CA ASN A 25 -22.98 10.47 -3.83
C ASN A 25 -23.02 11.44 -2.65
N GLN A 26 -23.69 12.59 -2.81
CA GLN A 26 -23.93 13.51 -1.72
C GLN A 26 -24.85 12.92 -0.62
N LYS A 27 -25.88 12.15 -1.01
CA LYS A 27 -26.75 11.43 -0.06
C LYS A 27 -25.99 10.35 0.68
N ILE A 28 -25.20 9.54 -0.05
CA ILE A 28 -24.33 8.51 0.52
C ILE A 28 -23.38 9.13 1.53
N ARG A 29 -22.72 10.24 1.18
CA ARG A 29 -21.82 10.93 2.10
C ARG A 29 -22.52 11.40 3.37
N LYS A 30 -23.68 12.02 3.24
CA LYS A 30 -24.45 12.45 4.41
C LYS A 30 -24.84 11.29 5.31
N PHE A 31 -25.24 10.18 4.72
CA PHE A 31 -25.55 8.96 5.45
C PHE A 31 -24.32 8.44 6.21
N LEU A 32 -23.19 8.24 5.52
CA LEU A 32 -21.95 7.76 6.13
C LEU A 32 -21.46 8.68 7.25
N LEU A 33 -21.50 10.00 7.06
CA LEU A 33 -21.14 10.97 8.10
C LEU A 33 -22.05 10.84 9.32
N HIS A 34 -23.37 10.75 9.12
CA HIS A 34 -24.31 10.58 10.21
C HIS A 34 -24.05 9.30 11.00
N GLU A 35 -23.93 8.17 10.30
CA GLU A 35 -23.71 6.86 10.94
C GLU A 35 -22.36 6.79 11.65
N LEU A 36 -21.28 7.25 11.05
CA LEU A 36 -19.95 7.23 11.66
C LEU A 36 -19.92 8.08 12.94
N VAL A 37 -20.45 9.32 12.89
CA VAL A 37 -20.52 10.18 14.07
C VAL A 37 -21.42 9.58 15.16
N SER A 38 -22.56 8.99 14.78
CA SER A 38 -23.48 8.30 15.73
C SER A 38 -22.83 7.07 16.39
N ASN A 39 -21.87 6.46 15.73
CA ASN A 39 -21.05 5.35 16.25
C ASN A 39 -19.77 5.83 16.96
N GLY A 40 -19.63 7.10 17.26
CA GLY A 40 -18.54 7.67 18.06
C GLY A 40 -17.25 7.93 17.29
N TRP A 41 -17.29 8.05 15.96
CA TRP A 41 -16.12 8.39 15.16
C TRP A 41 -15.97 9.91 14.98
N GLU A 42 -14.74 10.40 15.12
CA GLU A 42 -14.34 11.72 14.64
C GLU A 42 -14.00 11.61 13.15
N ILE A 43 -14.59 12.43 12.29
CA ILE A 43 -14.42 12.31 10.85
C ILE A 43 -13.56 13.45 10.30
N SER A 44 -12.47 13.06 9.64
CA SER A 44 -11.68 13.93 8.78
C SER A 44 -12.04 13.68 7.31
N SER A 45 -12.07 14.72 6.50
CA SER A 45 -12.34 14.64 5.06
C SER A 45 -11.07 14.93 4.28
N THR A 46 -10.92 14.25 3.14
CA THR A 46 -9.84 14.54 2.18
C THR A 46 -10.13 15.74 1.28
N TYR A 47 -11.28 16.40 1.48
CA TYR A 47 -11.74 17.50 0.67
C TYR A 47 -11.36 18.88 1.27
N GLY A 48 -11.07 19.84 0.41
CA GLY A 48 -10.68 21.21 0.79
C GLY A 48 -9.22 21.30 1.23
N ASP A 49 -8.95 22.09 2.27
CA ASP A 49 -7.60 22.35 2.80
C ASP A 49 -6.90 21.10 3.38
N GLN A 50 -7.65 20.02 3.52
CA GLN A 50 -7.15 18.73 4.00
C GLN A 50 -6.84 17.74 2.87
N LYS A 51 -6.64 18.22 1.64
CA LYS A 51 -6.32 17.37 0.50
C LYS A 51 -5.15 16.44 0.85
N ILE A 52 -5.32 15.14 0.57
CA ILE A 52 -4.24 14.17 0.69
C ILE A 52 -3.35 14.29 -0.54
N THR A 53 -2.06 14.40 -0.30
CA THR A 53 -1.01 14.45 -1.30
C THR A 53 0.07 13.46 -0.92
N LEU A 54 0.96 13.13 -1.84
CA LEU A 54 2.12 12.29 -1.56
C LEU A 54 2.98 12.80 -0.40
N SER A 55 3.03 14.13 -0.22
CA SER A 55 3.84 14.76 0.82
C SER A 55 3.23 14.69 2.23
N ASN A 56 1.91 14.49 2.36
CA ASN A 56 1.23 14.49 3.66
C ASN A 56 0.52 13.16 4.00
N ILE A 57 0.59 12.16 3.11
CA ILE A 57 -0.09 10.89 3.30
C ILE A 57 0.36 10.19 4.59
N GLU A 58 1.63 10.21 4.90
CA GLU A 58 2.19 9.57 6.09
C GLU A 58 1.65 10.22 7.37
N GLU A 59 1.64 11.54 7.45
CA GLU A 59 1.08 12.26 8.59
C GLU A 59 -0.41 11.96 8.79
N LYS A 60 -1.16 11.94 7.69
CA LYS A 60 -2.59 11.61 7.71
C LYS A 60 -2.85 10.19 8.17
N VAL A 61 -2.07 9.23 7.69
CA VAL A 61 -2.16 7.83 8.09
C VAL A 61 -1.87 7.65 9.57
N ARG A 62 -0.84 8.31 10.10
CA ARG A 62 -0.47 8.23 11.53
C ARG A 62 -1.59 8.70 12.46
N GLY A 63 -2.25 9.79 12.10
CA GLY A 63 -3.30 10.42 12.90
C GLY A 63 -4.70 9.84 12.70
N THR A 64 -4.85 8.70 12.02
CA THR A 64 -6.13 8.12 11.61
C THR A 64 -6.24 6.67 12.09
N ASP A 65 -7.41 6.26 12.55
CA ASP A 65 -7.68 4.91 13.03
C ASP A 65 -8.42 4.05 12.00
N ALA A 66 -9.04 4.66 10.99
CA ALA A 66 -9.76 3.96 9.94
C ALA A 66 -9.89 4.78 8.66
N PHE A 67 -10.11 4.11 7.53
CA PHE A 67 -10.25 4.73 6.22
C PHE A 67 -11.53 4.27 5.53
N VAL A 68 -12.29 5.21 4.98
CA VAL A 68 -13.49 4.94 4.18
C VAL A 68 -13.36 5.64 2.85
N PHE A 69 -13.34 4.90 1.77
CA PHE A 69 -13.26 5.40 0.41
C PHE A 69 -14.65 5.44 -0.20
N MET A 70 -15.08 6.62 -0.60
CA MET A 70 -16.38 6.88 -1.21
C MET A 70 -16.46 6.34 -2.64
N PRO A 71 -17.67 6.06 -3.17
CA PRO A 71 -17.87 5.86 -4.60
C PRO A 71 -17.48 7.14 -5.39
N ASN A 72 -17.46 7.04 -6.71
CA ASN A 72 -16.96 8.09 -7.61
C ASN A 72 -15.45 8.32 -7.41
N ALA A 73 -14.69 7.21 -7.43
CA ALA A 73 -13.25 7.23 -7.27
C ALA A 73 -12.56 8.08 -8.34
N GLN A 74 -11.66 8.92 -7.90
CA GLN A 74 -10.73 9.63 -8.77
C GLN A 74 -9.32 9.09 -8.60
N LEU A 75 -8.42 9.48 -9.48
CA LEU A 75 -7.05 8.96 -9.49
C LEU A 75 -6.34 9.15 -8.14
N GLU A 76 -6.56 10.29 -7.49
CA GLU A 76 -5.99 10.60 -6.18
C GLU A 76 -6.52 9.67 -5.08
N ASP A 77 -7.82 9.33 -5.11
CA ASP A 77 -8.43 8.41 -4.14
C ASP A 77 -7.92 6.99 -4.35
N ILE A 78 -7.83 6.53 -5.61
CA ILE A 78 -7.27 5.23 -5.97
C ILE A 78 -5.81 5.15 -5.53
N PHE A 79 -5.04 6.18 -5.81
CA PHE A 79 -3.64 6.24 -5.41
C PHE A 79 -3.49 6.16 -3.89
N TYR A 80 -4.36 6.84 -3.14
CA TYR A 80 -4.37 6.79 -1.68
C TYR A 80 -4.73 5.39 -1.15
N ALA A 81 -5.77 4.76 -1.69
CA ALA A 81 -6.15 3.40 -1.31
C ALA A 81 -5.03 2.39 -1.58
N VAL A 82 -4.38 2.49 -2.75
CA VAL A 82 -3.24 1.66 -3.11
C VAL A 82 -2.04 1.91 -2.20
N SER A 83 -1.76 3.16 -1.82
CA SER A 83 -0.67 3.48 -0.89
C SER A 83 -0.89 2.87 0.49
N ILE A 84 -2.12 2.91 1.01
CA ILE A 84 -2.49 2.23 2.26
C ILE A 84 -2.31 0.72 2.11
N PHE A 85 -2.79 0.13 1.01
CA PHE A 85 -2.63 -1.30 0.76
C PHE A 85 -1.14 -1.71 0.68
N VAL A 86 -0.30 -0.94 -0.01
CA VAL A 86 1.15 -1.16 -0.05
C VAL A 86 1.75 -1.11 1.36
N GLY A 87 1.33 -0.15 2.19
CA GLY A 87 1.75 -0.09 3.58
C GLY A 87 1.39 -1.35 4.38
N TYR A 88 0.20 -1.94 4.18
CA TYR A 88 -0.14 -3.25 4.77
C TYR A 88 0.78 -4.37 4.27
N GLN A 89 1.07 -4.40 2.97
CA GLN A 89 1.96 -5.41 2.37
C GLN A 89 3.40 -5.28 2.87
N THR A 90 3.84 -4.08 3.18
CA THR A 90 5.19 -3.75 3.67
C THR A 90 5.28 -3.68 5.19
N LEU A 91 4.20 -4.05 5.90
CA LEU A 91 4.15 -4.08 7.36
C LEU A 91 4.37 -2.73 8.03
N ASP A 92 3.90 -1.64 7.41
CA ASP A 92 3.99 -0.30 8.01
C ASP A 92 3.32 -0.30 9.41
N PRO A 93 4.09 -0.05 10.49
CA PRO A 93 3.58 -0.10 11.85
C PRO A 93 2.46 0.92 12.10
N HIS A 94 2.38 1.99 11.29
CA HIS A 94 1.34 3.01 11.40
C HIS A 94 -0.02 2.55 10.85
N LEU A 95 -0.06 1.47 10.09
CA LEU A 95 -1.29 0.86 9.56
C LEU A 95 -1.78 -0.34 10.36
N LYS A 96 -1.00 -0.80 11.35
CA LYS A 96 -1.35 -1.97 12.14
C LYS A 96 -2.72 -1.81 12.80
N GLY A 97 -3.63 -2.76 12.52
CA GLY A 97 -4.97 -2.81 13.10
C GLY A 97 -5.97 -1.78 12.55
N LYS A 98 -5.59 -0.94 11.58
CA LYS A 98 -6.46 0.10 11.03
C LYS A 98 -7.27 -0.45 9.84
N PRO A 99 -8.61 -0.47 9.90
CA PRO A 99 -9.42 -0.93 8.77
C PRO A 99 -9.49 0.10 7.63
N ALA A 100 -9.55 -0.40 6.39
CA ALA A 100 -9.85 0.38 5.20
C ALA A 100 -11.03 -0.23 4.45
N VAL A 101 -12.08 0.55 4.23
CA VAL A 101 -13.30 0.13 3.54
C VAL A 101 -13.47 0.92 2.25
N VAL A 102 -13.71 0.22 1.15
CA VAL A 102 -13.96 0.79 -0.17
C VAL A 102 -15.42 0.58 -0.55
N LEU A 103 -16.17 1.65 -0.66
CA LEU A 103 -17.57 1.62 -1.10
C LEU A 103 -17.64 1.75 -2.63
N ASN A 104 -17.95 0.63 -3.29
CA ASN A 104 -18.01 0.50 -4.74
C ASN A 104 -19.45 0.44 -5.27
N SER A 105 -20.32 1.33 -4.81
CA SER A 105 -21.75 1.31 -5.17
C SER A 105 -22.03 1.76 -6.60
N ASP A 106 -21.09 2.41 -7.27
CA ASP A 106 -21.20 2.91 -8.65
C ASP A 106 -20.25 2.21 -9.64
N GLY A 107 -19.48 1.23 -9.17
CA GLY A 107 -18.52 0.51 -9.99
C GLY A 107 -17.21 1.26 -10.26
N SER A 108 -17.05 2.48 -9.76
CA SER A 108 -15.85 3.31 -10.03
C SER A 108 -14.55 2.70 -9.48
N TRP A 109 -14.63 1.83 -8.49
CA TRP A 109 -13.50 1.11 -7.92
C TRP A 109 -13.22 -0.25 -8.59
N SER A 110 -14.11 -0.74 -9.46
CA SER A 110 -13.98 -2.06 -10.09
C SER A 110 -12.64 -2.24 -10.81
N PRO A 111 -12.13 -1.27 -11.60
CA PRO A 111 -10.84 -1.44 -12.27
C PRO A 111 -9.65 -1.65 -11.31
N MET A 112 -9.68 -1.02 -10.13
CA MET A 112 -8.66 -1.25 -9.11
C MET A 112 -8.73 -2.67 -8.55
N PHE A 113 -9.93 -3.15 -8.24
CA PHE A 113 -10.12 -4.51 -7.74
C PHE A 113 -9.74 -5.56 -8.78
N GLU A 114 -10.09 -5.35 -10.04
CA GLU A 114 -9.68 -6.23 -11.16
C GLU A 114 -8.15 -6.29 -11.28
N LEU A 115 -7.47 -5.16 -11.17
CA LEU A 115 -6.00 -5.13 -11.16
C LEU A 115 -5.43 -5.91 -9.97
N LEU A 116 -5.95 -5.69 -8.77
CA LEU A 116 -5.46 -6.39 -7.57
C LEU A 116 -5.74 -7.89 -7.61
N ASP A 117 -6.89 -8.32 -8.16
CA ASP A 117 -7.21 -9.73 -8.40
C ASP A 117 -6.18 -10.38 -9.35
N GLN A 118 -5.76 -9.66 -10.42
CA GLN A 118 -4.71 -10.15 -11.33
C GLN A 118 -3.35 -10.23 -10.64
N LEU A 119 -2.98 -9.24 -9.85
CA LEU A 119 -1.72 -9.24 -9.11
C LEU A 119 -1.67 -10.36 -8.07
N GLU A 120 -2.79 -10.68 -7.44
CA GLU A 120 -2.92 -11.82 -6.53
C GLU A 120 -2.77 -13.15 -7.28
N LEU A 121 -3.42 -13.28 -8.45
CA LEU A 121 -3.34 -14.46 -9.31
C LEU A 121 -1.89 -14.73 -9.77
N PHE A 122 -1.14 -13.68 -10.09
CA PHE A 122 0.26 -13.78 -10.49
C PHE A 122 1.23 -13.92 -9.32
N GLY A 123 0.73 -13.97 -8.07
CA GLY A 123 1.57 -14.08 -6.89
C GLY A 123 2.46 -12.85 -6.62
N THR A 124 2.18 -11.73 -7.26
CA THR A 124 2.99 -10.50 -7.13
C THR A 124 2.65 -9.66 -5.90
N ILE A 125 1.58 -10.01 -5.17
CA ILE A 125 1.25 -9.49 -3.85
C ILE A 125 1.24 -10.64 -2.84
N ARG A 126 1.67 -10.35 -1.60
CA ARG A 126 1.95 -11.39 -0.59
C ARG A 126 0.71 -12.08 -0.01
N GLN A 127 -0.41 -11.35 0.06
CA GLN A 127 -1.65 -11.82 0.71
C GLN A 127 -2.86 -11.29 -0.03
N SER A 128 -4.02 -11.92 0.22
CA SER A 128 -5.28 -11.43 -0.30
C SER A 128 -5.52 -9.99 0.13
N TYR A 129 -5.58 -9.11 -0.84
CA TYR A 129 -5.83 -7.68 -0.63
C TYR A 129 -7.20 -7.42 0.02
N ARG A 130 -8.15 -8.34 -0.16
CA ARG A 130 -9.52 -8.25 0.40
C ARG A 130 -9.55 -8.35 1.93
N LYS A 131 -8.46 -8.77 2.56
CA LYS A 131 -8.32 -8.74 4.02
C LYS A 131 -7.98 -7.34 4.54
N PHE A 132 -7.42 -6.49 3.71
CA PHE A 132 -6.94 -5.15 4.05
C PHE A 132 -7.79 -4.04 3.45
N LEU A 133 -8.23 -4.21 2.21
CA LEU A 133 -9.19 -3.32 1.54
C LEU A 133 -10.56 -4.02 1.52
N LEU A 134 -11.35 -3.76 2.55
CA LEU A 134 -12.69 -4.33 2.69
C LEU A 134 -13.61 -3.73 1.65
N HIS A 135 -14.27 -4.58 0.89
CA HIS A 135 -15.19 -4.17 -0.17
C HIS A 135 -16.61 -4.07 0.37
N ALA A 136 -17.32 -3.01 -0.01
CA ALA A 136 -18.73 -2.82 0.23
C ALA A 136 -19.42 -2.30 -1.04
N THR A 137 -20.64 -2.75 -1.28
CA THR A 137 -21.48 -2.27 -2.39
C THR A 137 -22.57 -1.30 -1.91
N GLU A 138 -22.90 -1.37 -0.63
CA GLU A 138 -23.91 -0.53 0.00
C GLU A 138 -23.34 0.24 1.19
N PRO A 139 -23.81 1.48 1.44
CA PRO A 139 -23.31 2.30 2.56
C PRO A 139 -23.46 1.63 3.93
N VAL A 140 -24.55 0.87 4.14
CA VAL A 140 -24.79 0.13 5.40
C VAL A 140 -23.74 -0.97 5.57
N GLU A 141 -23.41 -1.68 4.50
CA GLU A 141 -22.37 -2.70 4.50
C GLU A 141 -20.99 -2.07 4.83
N ALA A 142 -20.67 -0.88 4.29
CA ALA A 142 -19.45 -0.19 4.60
C ALA A 142 -19.32 0.12 6.11
N ILE A 143 -20.39 0.58 6.75
CA ILE A 143 -20.41 0.81 8.21
C ILE A 143 -20.26 -0.49 8.98
N ALA A 144 -20.94 -1.55 8.57
CA ALA A 144 -20.85 -2.86 9.23
C ALA A 144 -19.43 -3.43 9.14
N ASN A 145 -18.81 -3.38 7.96
CA ASN A 145 -17.44 -3.83 7.73
C ASN A 145 -16.43 -3.02 8.56
N LEU A 146 -16.60 -1.69 8.64
CA LEU A 146 -15.76 -0.85 9.46
C LEU A 146 -15.87 -1.19 10.94
N SER A 147 -17.09 -1.32 11.46
CA SER A 147 -17.36 -1.64 12.86
C SER A 147 -16.84 -3.02 13.24
N TYR A 148 -17.02 -4.00 12.36
CA TYR A 148 -16.49 -5.35 12.55
C TYR A 148 -14.96 -5.32 12.63
N ALA A 149 -14.30 -4.71 11.63
CA ALA A 149 -12.84 -4.66 11.56
C ALA A 149 -12.22 -3.82 12.70
N ALA A 150 -12.91 -2.77 13.17
CA ALA A 150 -12.48 -2.00 14.34
C ALA A 150 -12.55 -2.82 15.65
N THR A 151 -13.45 -3.81 15.71
CA THR A 151 -13.62 -4.68 16.89
C THR A 151 -12.66 -5.89 16.86
N VAL A 152 -12.53 -6.52 15.71
CA VAL A 152 -11.77 -7.78 15.53
C VAL A 152 -10.30 -7.50 15.18
N GLY A 153 -10.03 -6.32 14.63
CA GLY A 153 -8.73 -5.92 14.06
C GLY A 153 -8.59 -6.35 12.60
N VAL A 154 -7.70 -5.66 11.90
CA VAL A 154 -7.21 -6.09 10.59
C VAL A 154 -6.28 -7.27 10.84
N PRO A 155 -6.39 -8.38 10.09
CA PRO A 155 -5.52 -9.52 10.25
C PRO A 155 -4.06 -9.08 10.23
N ASP A 156 -3.28 -9.54 11.21
CA ASP A 156 -1.83 -9.38 11.13
C ASP A 156 -1.37 -10.10 9.86
N SER A 157 -0.69 -9.41 8.98
CA SER A 157 -0.05 -10.04 7.83
C SER A 157 0.94 -11.01 8.44
N GLY A 158 0.56 -12.28 8.56
CA GLY A 158 1.39 -13.29 9.22
C GLY A 158 2.82 -13.10 8.72
N ARG A 159 3.73 -12.80 9.63
CA ARG A 159 5.14 -12.68 9.34
C ARG A 159 5.63 -14.04 8.84
N GLU A 160 5.42 -14.34 7.58
CA GLU A 160 6.44 -15.11 6.90
C GLU A 160 7.67 -14.21 6.99
N LYS A 161 8.60 -14.61 7.86
CA LYS A 161 9.92 -14.00 7.91
C LYS A 161 10.36 -13.88 6.46
N ILE A 162 10.50 -12.65 5.98
CA ILE A 162 11.36 -12.41 4.83
C ILE A 162 12.70 -12.88 5.34
N ILE A 163 13.09 -14.09 4.94
CA ILE A 163 14.42 -14.60 5.20
C ILE A 163 15.29 -13.87 4.16
N SER A 164 15.60 -12.62 4.44
CA SER A 164 16.77 -12.00 3.87
C SER A 164 17.94 -12.79 4.45
N ASP A 165 18.82 -13.29 3.61
CA ASP A 165 20.09 -13.77 4.09
C ASP A 165 20.90 -12.53 4.49
N PRO A 166 21.09 -12.26 5.80
CA PRO A 166 21.80 -11.06 6.24
C PRO A 166 23.29 -11.09 5.87
N THR A 167 23.77 -12.16 5.24
CA THR A 167 25.13 -12.30 4.75
C THR A 167 25.31 -11.87 3.29
N GLU A 168 24.27 -11.62 2.53
CA GLU A 168 24.35 -11.06 1.18
C GLU A 168 24.55 -9.53 1.22
N SER A 169 25.73 -9.08 1.59
CA SER A 169 26.12 -7.70 1.30
C SER A 169 26.75 -7.65 -0.10
N PHE A 170 26.07 -6.98 -1.02
CA PHE A 170 26.60 -6.79 -2.36
C PHE A 170 27.51 -5.55 -2.36
N GLU A 171 28.84 -5.78 -2.27
CA GLU A 171 29.79 -4.71 -2.59
C GLU A 171 29.79 -4.50 -4.11
N THR A 172 29.22 -3.39 -4.55
CA THR A 172 29.29 -3.01 -5.96
C THR A 172 30.47 -2.08 -6.19
N PRO A 173 31.27 -2.33 -7.24
CA PRO A 173 32.34 -1.41 -7.59
C PRO A 173 31.81 -0.02 -7.88
N THR A 174 32.54 1.02 -7.46
CA THR A 174 32.16 2.40 -7.79
C THR A 174 32.20 2.56 -9.30
N PRO A 175 31.08 2.91 -9.94
CA PRO A 175 31.01 2.95 -11.39
C PRO A 175 31.82 4.14 -11.91
N THR A 176 32.82 3.86 -12.70
CA THR A 176 33.56 4.91 -13.42
C THR A 176 32.99 5.18 -14.80
N ASP A 177 32.10 4.34 -15.31
CA ASP A 177 31.71 4.38 -16.73
C ASP A 177 30.35 3.72 -17.05
N ILE A 178 29.31 3.91 -16.23
CA ILE A 178 27.96 3.47 -16.59
C ILE A 178 27.30 4.43 -17.56
N LYS A 179 26.66 3.91 -18.61
CA LYS A 179 25.96 4.69 -19.65
C LYS A 179 24.77 5.48 -19.10
N SER A 180 23.96 4.80 -18.31
CA SER A 180 22.77 5.37 -17.68
C SER A 180 22.30 4.46 -16.55
N LYS A 181 21.44 4.99 -15.69
CA LYS A 181 20.77 4.21 -14.63
C LYS A 181 19.37 3.84 -15.06
N VAL A 182 19.01 2.57 -14.92
CA VAL A 182 17.68 2.03 -15.22
C VAL A 182 17.00 1.68 -13.90
N CYS A 183 15.86 2.30 -13.63
CA CYS A 183 15.04 1.96 -12.47
C CYS A 183 14.12 0.79 -12.83
N VAL A 184 14.23 -0.31 -12.07
CA VAL A 184 13.45 -1.52 -12.27
C VAL A 184 12.41 -1.65 -11.17
N PHE A 185 11.14 -1.54 -11.54
CA PHE A 185 10.01 -1.78 -10.65
C PHE A 185 9.57 -3.23 -10.77
N CYS A 186 9.66 -3.98 -9.70
CA CYS A 186 9.32 -5.41 -9.68
C CYS A 186 8.89 -5.85 -8.28
N SER A 187 8.33 -7.07 -8.20
CA SER A 187 7.81 -7.61 -6.95
C SER A 187 8.92 -8.13 -6.03
N ALA A 188 8.81 -7.83 -4.73
CA ALA A 188 9.57 -8.47 -3.66
C ALA A 188 8.88 -9.74 -3.14
N SER A 189 7.70 -10.11 -3.69
CA SER A 189 6.98 -11.30 -3.27
C SER A 189 7.74 -12.57 -3.63
N THR A 190 7.85 -13.49 -2.69
CA THR A 190 8.43 -14.82 -2.89
C THR A 190 7.51 -15.76 -3.68
N ASN A 191 6.25 -15.39 -3.86
CA ASN A 191 5.26 -16.18 -4.61
C ASN A 191 5.31 -15.94 -6.13
N ALA A 192 6.17 -15.03 -6.61
CA ALA A 192 6.33 -14.69 -8.02
C ALA A 192 7.42 -15.52 -8.70
N GLU A 193 7.48 -16.83 -8.43
CA GLU A 193 8.54 -17.74 -8.87
C GLU A 193 8.74 -17.75 -10.38
N ASP A 194 7.67 -17.69 -11.16
CA ASP A 194 7.71 -17.71 -12.63
C ASP A 194 8.51 -16.55 -13.25
N TYR A 195 8.73 -15.47 -12.48
CA TYR A 195 9.43 -14.27 -12.94
C TYR A 195 10.86 -14.15 -12.41
N ILE A 196 11.31 -15.09 -11.58
CA ILE A 196 12.64 -15.04 -10.95
C ILE A 196 13.75 -15.12 -12.00
N GLU A 197 13.63 -16.07 -12.95
CA GLU A 197 14.62 -16.26 -14.02
C GLU A 197 14.68 -15.04 -14.95
N ASP A 198 13.53 -14.49 -15.32
CA ASP A 198 13.44 -13.29 -16.15
C ASP A 198 14.07 -12.07 -15.45
N GLY A 199 13.84 -11.92 -14.15
CA GLY A 199 14.45 -10.88 -13.33
C GLY A 199 15.98 -11.00 -13.34
N TYR A 200 16.51 -12.20 -13.10
CA TYR A 200 17.94 -12.47 -13.13
C TYR A 200 18.55 -12.17 -14.51
N ALA A 201 17.90 -12.63 -15.57
CA ALA A 201 18.34 -12.38 -16.94
C ALA A 201 18.37 -10.88 -17.27
N LEU A 202 17.36 -10.14 -16.83
CA LEU A 202 17.31 -8.69 -16.99
C LEU A 202 18.47 -7.99 -16.27
N GLY A 203 18.74 -8.34 -15.03
CA GLY A 203 19.86 -7.79 -14.26
C GLY A 203 21.21 -8.02 -14.94
N LYS A 204 21.45 -9.25 -15.39
CA LYS A 204 22.63 -9.62 -16.17
C LYS A 204 22.74 -8.83 -17.48
N LEU A 205 21.63 -8.65 -18.19
CA LEU A 205 21.59 -7.90 -19.44
C LEU A 205 21.96 -6.43 -19.21
N LEU A 206 21.42 -5.79 -18.16
CA LEU A 206 21.74 -4.41 -17.79
C LEU A 206 23.25 -4.27 -17.55
N ALA A 207 23.83 -5.13 -16.74
CA ALA A 207 25.27 -5.11 -16.43
C ALA A 207 26.12 -5.29 -17.67
N THR A 208 25.83 -6.29 -18.52
CA THR A 208 26.62 -6.57 -19.74
C THR A 208 26.57 -5.44 -20.77
N HIS A 209 25.54 -4.62 -20.72
CA HIS A 209 25.40 -3.44 -21.58
C HIS A 209 25.85 -2.14 -20.89
N ASN A 210 26.45 -2.25 -19.72
CA ASN A 210 26.97 -1.11 -18.94
C ASN A 210 25.90 -0.12 -18.48
N PHE A 211 24.73 -0.64 -18.08
CA PHE A 211 23.69 0.13 -17.41
C PHE A 211 23.72 -0.16 -15.90
N GLY A 212 23.57 0.89 -15.09
CA GLY A 212 23.36 0.74 -13.65
C GLY A 212 21.92 0.29 -13.34
N CYS A 213 21.76 -0.69 -12.47
CA CYS A 213 20.46 -1.16 -12.01
C CYS A 213 20.06 -0.44 -10.72
N VAL A 214 18.89 0.20 -10.70
CA VAL A 214 18.29 0.81 -9.50
C VAL A 214 17.00 0.10 -9.18
N SER A 215 16.80 -0.31 -7.92
CA SER A 215 15.60 -1.03 -7.47
C SER A 215 15.07 -0.50 -6.13
N GLY A 216 14.07 -1.17 -5.54
CA GLY A 216 13.60 -0.90 -4.17
C GLY A 216 14.54 -1.40 -3.07
N ALA A 217 15.74 -1.90 -3.38
CA ALA A 217 16.76 -2.44 -2.47
C ALA A 217 16.40 -3.75 -1.75
N GLY A 218 15.25 -4.37 -2.03
CA GLY A 218 14.90 -5.67 -1.45
C GLY A 218 15.74 -6.82 -2.03
N THR A 219 16.05 -7.81 -1.19
CA THR A 219 16.85 -8.99 -1.54
C THR A 219 15.99 -10.18 -1.97
N THR A 220 14.66 -10.07 -1.86
CA THR A 220 13.70 -11.15 -2.10
C THR A 220 12.95 -11.01 -3.43
N GLY A 221 12.35 -12.12 -3.88
CA GLY A 221 11.51 -12.19 -5.07
C GLY A 221 12.23 -11.78 -6.36
N VAL A 222 11.48 -11.25 -7.29
CA VAL A 222 12.01 -10.77 -8.59
C VAL A 222 12.98 -9.60 -8.39
N MET A 223 12.74 -8.76 -7.38
CA MET A 223 13.62 -7.63 -7.05
C MET A 223 15.03 -8.09 -6.69
N GLY A 224 15.15 -9.02 -5.75
CA GLY A 224 16.44 -9.61 -5.39
C GLY A 224 17.11 -10.35 -6.56
N SER A 225 16.31 -11.00 -7.40
CA SER A 225 16.78 -11.68 -8.59
C SER A 225 17.44 -10.75 -9.62
N VAL A 226 16.81 -9.59 -9.90
CA VAL A 226 17.37 -8.56 -10.79
C VAL A 226 18.71 -8.03 -10.24
N VAL A 227 18.76 -7.76 -8.94
CA VAL A 227 20.00 -7.27 -8.28
C VAL A 227 21.11 -8.32 -8.38
N ARG A 228 20.83 -9.60 -8.03
CA ARG A 228 21.81 -10.69 -8.15
C ARG A 228 22.34 -10.84 -9.57
N GLY A 229 21.45 -10.87 -10.57
CA GLY A 229 21.87 -10.97 -11.97
C GLY A 229 22.79 -9.82 -12.40
N SER A 230 22.53 -8.61 -11.93
CA SER A 230 23.40 -7.45 -12.21
C SER A 230 24.76 -7.57 -11.53
N VAL A 231 24.78 -7.88 -10.23
CA VAL A 231 26.02 -7.97 -9.43
C VAL A 231 26.92 -9.08 -9.92
N GLU A 232 26.39 -10.28 -10.15
CA GLU A 232 27.16 -11.44 -10.64
C GLU A 232 27.74 -11.21 -12.03
N ALA A 233 27.14 -10.34 -12.84
CA ALA A 233 27.70 -9.90 -14.12
C ALA A 233 28.66 -8.69 -14.01
N GLY A 234 29.02 -8.30 -12.78
CA GLY A 234 29.95 -7.18 -12.53
C GLY A 234 29.30 -5.79 -12.69
N GLY A 235 27.96 -5.71 -12.67
CA GLY A 235 27.22 -4.47 -12.82
C GLY A 235 27.11 -3.66 -11.52
N TRP A 236 26.83 -2.38 -11.68
CA TRP A 236 26.55 -1.49 -10.57
C TRP A 236 25.07 -1.53 -10.20
N THR A 237 24.78 -1.58 -8.91
CA THR A 237 23.43 -1.53 -8.38
C THR A 237 23.27 -0.45 -7.32
N ALA A 238 22.07 0.07 -7.19
CA ALA A 238 21.65 0.93 -6.10
C ALA A 238 20.19 0.64 -5.75
N GLY A 239 19.80 0.99 -4.54
CA GLY A 239 18.42 0.83 -4.08
C GLY A 239 17.92 2.05 -3.33
N SER A 240 16.60 2.20 -3.31
CA SER A 240 15.91 3.18 -2.48
C SER A 240 14.78 2.47 -1.74
N ASN A 241 14.85 2.49 -0.42
CA ASN A 241 13.88 1.82 0.43
C ASN A 241 13.43 2.75 1.56
N VAL A 242 12.36 2.39 2.25
CA VAL A 242 11.84 3.13 3.41
C VAL A 242 12.41 2.54 4.71
N PRO A 243 12.61 3.36 5.77
CA PRO A 243 13.30 2.92 6.97
C PRO A 243 12.76 1.63 7.59
N HIS A 244 11.44 1.49 7.70
CA HIS A 244 10.83 0.31 8.31
C HIS A 244 10.99 -0.98 7.50
N ILE A 245 11.28 -0.89 6.19
CA ILE A 245 11.62 -2.06 5.37
C ILE A 245 13.08 -2.44 5.58
N ILE A 246 13.98 -1.45 5.66
CA ILE A 246 15.40 -1.69 5.93
C ILE A 246 15.61 -2.40 7.27
N GLU A 247 14.75 -2.13 8.25
CA GLU A 247 14.82 -2.76 9.59
C GLU A 247 14.39 -4.23 9.60
N ILE A 248 13.64 -4.69 8.58
CA ILE A 248 13.10 -6.05 8.50
C ILE A 248 13.75 -6.92 7.43
N GLU A 249 14.54 -6.34 6.54
CA GLU A 249 15.38 -7.02 5.54
C GLU A 249 16.83 -7.14 6.02
#